data_2953c472701d86d47a1fed7701804302
#
_entry.id   2953c472701d86d47a1fed7701804302
#
_cell.length_a   1.000
_cell.length_b   1.000
_cell.length_c   1.000
_cell.angle_alpha   90.00
_cell.angle_beta   90.00
_cell.angle_gamma   90.00
#
_symmetry.space_group_name_H-M   'P 1'
#
loop_
_entity.id
_entity.type
_entity.pdbx_description
1 polymer ?
#
loop_
_entity_poly.entity_id
_entity_poly.type
_entity_poly.pdbx_seq_one_letter_code
_entity_poly.pdbx_strand_id
1 'polypeptide(L)'
;MSELGTAVTSIALPTLAVFQLHAGPFELGLLAAFQRLPFPILALPIGVWIDQLPRRRVMILADVGRTIALASIPITAIAGSLSLVQLYIVAMVTGLLTIFFDLAYLSYVPALVGRANLGDANAKLTLSDSISTVAGPGLGGLLIQAVGAGQAIAVDAVSYLVSFTSVIWIGGDDATPLRTGPAASAFADLKEGVAHVFRHALLRSLILCIGGAVVLGHLEDANLYPFLYNILHLSPGTAGLVISVGGVGSIAGALLSRRVAARLGPGWTLAISGAVLGVMVMLMTTARFGLAVPILVVTFLIIGVMNPIHDVTQVSLRQMLTPDRLQGRMNSVFRTVFWGAWPLGSVIGGYLGSVLGPVPAILIGGGGFAVFGMAVLFTPLRTARV
;
A
#
# COMPACT_ATOMS: atom_id res chain seq x y z
N MET A 1 -10.53 -6.11 12.55
CA MET A 1 -9.52 -6.71 13.47
C MET A 1 -8.25 -7.05 12.70
N SER A 2 -8.29 -7.82 11.61
CA SER A 2 -7.07 -8.17 10.85
C SER A 2 -6.37 -6.97 10.20
N GLU A 3 -7.11 -5.96 9.70
CA GLU A 3 -6.52 -4.72 9.17
C GLU A 3 -5.64 -4.00 10.19
N LEU A 4 -6.08 -3.93 11.44
CA LEU A 4 -5.32 -3.30 12.50
C LEU A 4 -4.05 -4.12 12.84
N GLY A 5 -4.16 -5.44 12.86
CA GLY A 5 -3.01 -6.34 13.02
C GLY A 5 -2.00 -6.17 11.88
N THR A 6 -2.47 -6.14 10.63
CA THR A 6 -1.63 -5.87 9.46
C THR A 6 -0.91 -4.53 9.55
N ALA A 7 -1.60 -3.47 10.04
CA ALA A 7 -0.97 -2.17 10.26
C ALA A 7 0.11 -2.22 11.38
N VAL A 8 -0.06 -3.05 12.40
CA VAL A 8 1.00 -3.32 13.40
C VAL A 8 2.19 -4.01 12.74
N THR A 9 1.97 -5.08 11.96
CA THR A 9 3.03 -5.83 11.28
C THR A 9 3.79 -4.97 10.27
N SER A 10 3.14 -4.02 9.60
CA SER A 10 3.79 -3.12 8.63
C SER A 10 4.91 -2.27 9.26
N ILE A 11 4.81 -1.98 10.56
CA ILE A 11 5.88 -1.30 11.33
C ILE A 11 6.78 -2.31 12.03
N ALA A 12 6.20 -3.39 12.58
CA ALA A 12 6.94 -4.35 13.38
C ALA A 12 7.98 -5.12 12.57
N LEU A 13 7.65 -5.46 11.32
CA LEU A 13 8.55 -6.26 10.47
C LEU A 13 9.84 -5.50 10.11
N PRO A 14 9.80 -4.27 9.57
CA PRO A 14 11.03 -3.49 9.33
C PRO A 14 11.74 -3.10 10.63
N THR A 15 11.00 -2.81 11.71
CA THR A 15 11.60 -2.52 13.02
C THR A 15 12.39 -3.72 13.55
N LEU A 16 11.83 -4.93 13.45
CA LEU A 16 12.48 -6.17 13.83
C LEU A 16 13.78 -6.39 13.03
N ALA A 17 13.70 -6.18 11.71
CA ALA A 17 14.84 -6.31 10.82
C ALA A 17 15.97 -5.33 11.20
N VAL A 18 15.65 -4.06 11.50
CA VAL A 18 16.66 -3.07 11.89
C VAL A 18 17.27 -3.39 13.26
N PHE A 19 16.45 -3.66 14.29
CA PHE A 19 16.96 -3.77 15.68
C PHE A 19 17.56 -5.14 16.00
N GLN A 20 17.01 -6.24 15.47
CA GLN A 20 17.50 -7.58 15.80
C GLN A 20 18.45 -8.16 14.77
N LEU A 21 18.25 -7.83 13.50
CA LEU A 21 19.05 -8.39 12.41
C LEU A 21 20.02 -7.37 11.80
N HIS A 22 20.05 -6.15 12.34
CA HIS A 22 20.90 -5.05 11.86
C HIS A 22 20.78 -4.82 10.35
N ALA A 23 19.56 -5.00 9.81
CA ALA A 23 19.27 -4.84 8.40
C ALA A 23 19.52 -3.40 7.94
N GLY A 24 20.26 -3.26 6.85
CA GLY A 24 20.48 -2.00 6.18
C GLY A 24 19.36 -1.64 5.20
N PRO A 25 19.49 -0.51 4.50
CA PRO A 25 18.48 -0.07 3.52
C PRO A 25 18.21 -1.09 2.41
N PHE A 26 19.25 -1.82 1.93
CA PHE A 26 19.07 -2.80 0.86
C PHE A 26 18.21 -3.98 1.30
N GLU A 27 18.47 -4.53 2.48
CA GLU A 27 17.70 -5.63 3.05
C GLU A 27 16.25 -5.20 3.30
N LEU A 28 16.01 -3.98 3.75
CA LEU A 28 14.65 -3.44 3.93
C LEU A 28 13.94 -3.20 2.59
N GLY A 29 14.67 -2.75 1.56
CA GLY A 29 14.16 -2.63 0.20
C GLY A 29 13.72 -3.97 -0.37
N LEU A 30 14.51 -5.03 -0.15
CA LEU A 30 14.13 -6.40 -0.52
C LEU A 30 12.91 -6.88 0.28
N LEU A 31 12.84 -6.58 1.58
CA LEU A 31 11.71 -6.96 2.44
C LEU A 31 10.39 -6.35 1.92
N ALA A 32 10.40 -5.05 1.63
CA ALA A 32 9.26 -4.34 1.07
C ALA A 32 8.89 -4.88 -0.33
N ALA A 33 9.90 -5.18 -1.15
CA ALA A 33 9.70 -5.77 -2.48
C ALA A 33 9.06 -7.16 -2.40
N PHE A 34 9.56 -8.07 -1.57
CA PHE A 34 8.99 -9.42 -1.43
C PHE A 34 7.54 -9.41 -0.93
N GLN A 35 7.19 -8.47 -0.08
CA GLN A 35 5.80 -8.32 0.39
C GLN A 35 4.84 -7.93 -0.74
N ARG A 36 5.28 -7.12 -1.72
CA ARG A 36 4.44 -6.55 -2.78
C ARG A 36 4.57 -7.26 -4.13
N LEU A 37 5.70 -7.92 -4.37
CA LEU A 37 6.02 -8.59 -5.65
C LEU A 37 4.97 -9.62 -6.11
N PRO A 38 4.34 -10.42 -5.24
CA PRO A 38 3.30 -11.36 -5.68
C PRO A 38 2.15 -10.69 -6.42
N PHE A 39 1.80 -9.45 -6.07
CA PHE A 39 0.63 -8.77 -6.62
C PHE A 39 0.70 -8.53 -8.14
N PRO A 40 1.70 -7.83 -8.71
CA PRO A 40 1.76 -7.55 -10.15
C PRO A 40 1.93 -8.83 -10.99
N ILE A 41 2.50 -9.89 -10.43
CA ILE A 41 2.78 -11.13 -11.14
C ILE A 41 1.57 -12.08 -11.09
N LEU A 42 0.95 -12.23 -9.92
CA LEU A 42 0.01 -13.32 -9.65
C LEU A 42 -1.45 -12.88 -9.50
N ALA A 43 -1.75 -11.58 -9.34
CA ALA A 43 -3.13 -11.13 -9.14
C ALA A 43 -4.07 -11.51 -10.30
N LEU A 44 -3.59 -11.46 -11.55
CA LEU A 44 -4.39 -11.86 -12.72
C LEU A 44 -4.67 -13.37 -12.75
N PRO A 45 -3.67 -14.28 -12.69
CA PRO A 45 -3.95 -15.72 -12.68
C PRO A 45 -4.73 -16.16 -11.44
N ILE A 46 -4.44 -15.60 -10.26
CA ILE A 46 -5.17 -15.90 -9.03
C ILE A 46 -6.65 -15.47 -9.16
N GLY A 47 -6.93 -14.32 -9.78
CA GLY A 47 -8.31 -13.87 -10.01
C GLY A 47 -9.13 -14.90 -10.80
N VAL A 48 -8.54 -15.49 -11.84
CA VAL A 48 -9.18 -16.55 -12.64
C VAL A 48 -9.41 -17.83 -11.80
N TRP A 49 -8.47 -18.18 -10.93
CA TRP A 49 -8.60 -19.37 -10.08
C TRP A 49 -9.66 -19.19 -9.00
N ILE A 50 -9.71 -18.02 -8.36
CA ILE A 50 -10.70 -17.72 -7.30
C ILE A 50 -12.13 -17.77 -7.82
N ASP A 51 -12.36 -17.40 -9.09
CA ASP A 51 -13.68 -17.52 -9.72
C ASP A 51 -14.19 -18.99 -9.77
N GLN A 52 -13.31 -19.98 -9.64
CA GLN A 52 -13.61 -21.40 -9.68
C GLN A 52 -13.57 -22.06 -8.30
N LEU A 53 -13.09 -21.37 -7.28
CA LEU A 53 -12.88 -21.90 -5.94
C LEU A 53 -13.98 -21.44 -4.96
N PRO A 54 -14.27 -22.26 -3.93
CA PRO A 54 -15.17 -21.84 -2.85
C PRO A 54 -14.53 -20.67 -2.09
N ARG A 55 -15.09 -19.48 -2.25
CA ARG A 55 -14.51 -18.21 -1.75
C ARG A 55 -14.22 -18.22 -0.26
N ARG A 56 -15.17 -18.76 0.53
CA ARG A 56 -15.03 -18.89 1.98
C ARG A 56 -13.85 -19.76 2.36
N ARG A 57 -13.66 -20.91 1.69
CA ARG A 57 -12.51 -21.78 1.95
C ARG A 57 -11.19 -21.13 1.62
N VAL A 58 -11.14 -20.36 0.51
CA VAL A 58 -9.95 -19.60 0.13
C VAL A 58 -9.59 -18.58 1.22
N MET A 59 -10.57 -17.82 1.74
CA MET A 59 -10.34 -16.87 2.83
C MET A 59 -9.84 -17.55 4.10
N ILE A 60 -10.45 -18.68 4.49
CA ILE A 60 -10.03 -19.46 5.65
C ILE A 60 -8.59 -19.96 5.51
N LEU A 61 -8.25 -20.57 4.36
CA LEU A 61 -6.90 -21.08 4.10
C LEU A 61 -5.86 -19.95 4.07
N ALA A 62 -6.22 -18.79 3.52
CA ALA A 62 -5.35 -17.63 3.51
C ALA A 62 -5.07 -17.11 4.93
N ASP A 63 -6.10 -17.03 5.80
CA ASP A 63 -5.93 -16.60 7.19
C ASP A 63 -5.09 -17.59 8.00
N VAL A 64 -5.34 -18.89 7.86
CA VAL A 64 -4.54 -19.94 8.51
C VAL A 64 -3.07 -19.87 8.05
N GLY A 65 -2.83 -19.73 6.76
CA GLY A 65 -1.47 -19.63 6.23
C GLY A 65 -0.75 -18.37 6.72
N ARG A 66 -1.42 -17.21 6.77
CA ARG A 66 -0.87 -15.96 7.31
C ARG A 66 -0.57 -16.11 8.82
N THR A 67 -1.49 -16.72 9.57
CA THR A 67 -1.27 -17.01 11.00
C THR A 67 0.00 -17.83 11.21
N ILE A 68 0.16 -18.95 10.49
CA ILE A 68 1.33 -19.83 10.62
C ILE A 68 2.61 -19.09 10.22
N ALA A 69 2.59 -18.37 9.10
CA ALA A 69 3.73 -17.62 8.62
C ALA A 69 4.18 -16.54 9.64
N LEU A 70 3.25 -15.73 10.13
CA LEU A 70 3.57 -14.68 11.11
C LEU A 70 3.94 -15.23 12.48
N ALA A 71 3.28 -16.29 12.96
CA ALA A 71 3.60 -16.91 14.23
C ALA A 71 5.00 -17.55 14.24
N SER A 72 5.57 -17.89 13.09
CA SER A 72 6.94 -18.39 13.00
C SER A 72 7.98 -17.36 13.45
N ILE A 73 7.71 -16.05 13.27
CA ILE A 73 8.64 -14.97 13.61
C ILE A 73 8.89 -14.86 15.11
N PRO A 74 7.87 -14.69 15.99
CA PRO A 74 8.12 -14.63 17.43
C PRO A 74 8.74 -15.92 17.98
N ILE A 75 8.40 -17.09 17.43
CA ILE A 75 8.97 -18.38 17.85
C ILE A 75 10.48 -18.39 17.57
N THR A 76 10.91 -18.06 16.35
CA THR A 76 12.34 -18.04 16.01
C THR A 76 13.10 -16.87 16.65
N ALA A 77 12.43 -15.74 16.89
CA ALA A 77 13.01 -14.63 17.62
C ALA A 77 13.34 -15.03 19.08
N ILE A 78 12.44 -15.74 19.76
CA ILE A 78 12.67 -16.26 21.13
C ILE A 78 13.74 -17.35 21.09
N ALA A 79 13.76 -18.21 20.08
CA ALA A 79 14.76 -19.26 19.91
C ALA A 79 16.16 -18.73 19.50
N GLY A 80 16.30 -17.43 19.20
CA GLY A 80 17.56 -16.83 18.76
C GLY A 80 18.00 -17.26 17.35
N SER A 81 17.09 -17.83 16.55
CA SER A 81 17.35 -18.37 15.20
C SER A 81 16.71 -17.56 14.07
N LEU A 82 16.20 -16.35 14.39
CA LEU A 82 15.61 -15.45 13.40
C LEU A 82 16.62 -15.05 12.32
N SER A 83 16.19 -15.02 11.06
CA SER A 83 17.03 -14.64 9.93
C SER A 83 16.31 -13.74 8.95
N LEU A 84 17.06 -12.94 8.17
CA LEU A 84 16.49 -12.12 7.08
C LEU A 84 15.79 -12.96 6.02
N VAL A 85 16.35 -14.13 5.70
CA VAL A 85 15.73 -15.05 4.73
C VAL A 85 14.33 -15.47 5.18
N GLN A 86 14.17 -15.77 6.48
CA GLN A 86 12.84 -16.08 7.03
C GLN A 86 11.89 -14.90 6.89
N LEU A 87 12.33 -13.66 7.19
CA LEU A 87 11.49 -12.48 7.03
C LEU A 87 11.07 -12.27 5.57
N TYR A 88 11.96 -12.50 4.60
CA TYR A 88 11.62 -12.43 3.17
C TYR A 88 10.60 -13.49 2.77
N ILE A 89 10.77 -14.72 3.24
CA ILE A 89 9.81 -15.80 2.97
C ILE A 89 8.44 -15.47 3.58
N VAL A 90 8.40 -15.03 4.84
CA VAL A 90 7.16 -14.65 5.51
C VAL A 90 6.50 -13.47 4.81
N ALA A 91 7.25 -12.43 4.43
CA ALA A 91 6.73 -11.28 3.69
C ALA A 91 6.11 -11.71 2.33
N MET A 92 6.80 -12.57 1.59
CA MET A 92 6.31 -13.08 0.31
C MET A 92 5.07 -13.97 0.46
N VAL A 93 5.07 -14.87 1.44
CA VAL A 93 3.92 -15.77 1.73
C VAL A 93 2.71 -14.97 2.19
N THR A 94 2.89 -14.05 3.12
CA THR A 94 1.78 -13.19 3.60
C THR A 94 1.26 -12.28 2.49
N GLY A 95 2.13 -11.69 1.66
CA GLY A 95 1.74 -10.92 0.48
C GLY A 95 0.91 -11.74 -0.50
N LEU A 96 1.36 -12.96 -0.82
CA LEU A 96 0.63 -13.88 -1.70
C LEU A 96 -0.75 -14.26 -1.13
N LEU A 97 -0.81 -14.66 0.13
CA LEU A 97 -2.06 -15.06 0.78
C LEU A 97 -3.03 -13.89 0.94
N THR A 98 -2.53 -12.66 1.07
CA THR A 98 -3.35 -11.45 1.06
C THR A 98 -4.06 -11.27 -0.29
N ILE A 99 -3.40 -11.54 -1.42
CA ILE A 99 -4.04 -11.49 -2.74
C ILE A 99 -5.20 -12.49 -2.83
N PHE A 100 -4.99 -13.72 -2.37
CA PHE A 100 -6.06 -14.73 -2.34
C PHE A 100 -7.24 -14.28 -1.48
N PHE A 101 -6.97 -13.75 -0.30
CA PHE A 101 -7.99 -13.27 0.61
C PHE A 101 -8.77 -12.09 0.00
N ASP A 102 -8.09 -11.07 -0.50
CA ASP A 102 -8.71 -9.83 -1.00
C ASP A 102 -9.60 -10.09 -2.21
N LEU A 103 -9.14 -10.92 -3.16
CA LEU A 103 -9.92 -11.25 -4.34
C LEU A 103 -11.14 -12.11 -3.99
N ALA A 104 -10.99 -13.07 -3.06
CA ALA A 104 -12.11 -13.86 -2.56
C ALA A 104 -13.12 -12.99 -1.80
N TYR A 105 -12.64 -12.10 -0.93
CA TYR A 105 -13.42 -11.19 -0.10
C TYR A 105 -14.26 -10.22 -0.93
N LEU A 106 -13.67 -9.57 -1.96
CA LEU A 106 -14.37 -8.66 -2.87
C LEU A 106 -15.57 -9.32 -3.56
N SER A 107 -15.50 -10.62 -3.79
CA SER A 107 -16.56 -11.41 -4.41
C SER A 107 -17.53 -12.01 -3.39
N TYR A 108 -17.08 -12.23 -2.14
CA TYR A 108 -17.86 -12.84 -1.07
C TYR A 108 -18.83 -11.86 -0.40
N VAL A 109 -18.38 -10.63 -0.12
CA VAL A 109 -19.21 -9.61 0.56
C VAL A 109 -20.53 -9.33 -0.17
N PRO A 110 -20.57 -9.09 -1.51
CA PRO A 110 -21.83 -8.90 -2.22
C PRO A 110 -22.79 -10.10 -2.14
N ALA A 111 -22.23 -11.32 -2.15
CA ALA A 111 -23.01 -12.54 -2.04
C ALA A 111 -23.62 -12.71 -0.64
N LEU A 112 -22.88 -12.29 0.39
CA LEU A 112 -23.31 -12.41 1.80
C LEU A 112 -24.41 -11.39 2.17
N VAL A 113 -24.23 -10.10 1.84
CA VAL A 113 -25.11 -9.03 2.31
C VAL A 113 -26.25 -8.72 1.34
N GLY A 114 -26.17 -9.18 0.10
CA GLY A 114 -27.12 -8.85 -0.96
C GLY A 114 -26.94 -7.41 -1.47
N ARG A 115 -27.44 -7.16 -2.70
CA ARG A 115 -27.26 -5.85 -3.37
C ARG A 115 -27.84 -4.66 -2.63
N ALA A 116 -28.94 -4.85 -1.89
CA ALA A 116 -29.60 -3.79 -1.16
C ALA A 116 -28.76 -3.23 0.00
N ASN A 117 -27.94 -4.06 0.63
CA ASN A 117 -27.14 -3.70 1.81
C ASN A 117 -25.66 -3.41 1.49
N LEU A 118 -25.26 -3.46 0.21
CA LEU A 118 -23.87 -3.24 -0.19
C LEU A 118 -23.30 -1.88 0.22
N GLY A 119 -24.15 -0.83 0.14
CA GLY A 119 -23.73 0.52 0.53
C GLY A 119 -23.35 0.60 2.01
N ASP A 120 -24.17 0.04 2.88
CA ASP A 120 -23.93 0.02 4.34
C ASP A 120 -22.73 -0.88 4.69
N ALA A 121 -22.62 -2.04 4.06
CA ALA A 121 -21.47 -2.93 4.25
C ALA A 121 -20.16 -2.25 3.86
N ASN A 122 -20.08 -1.67 2.65
CA ASN A 122 -18.89 -0.96 2.18
C ASN A 122 -18.54 0.24 3.07
N ALA A 123 -19.52 0.98 3.57
CA ALA A 123 -19.27 2.09 4.50
C ALA A 123 -18.64 1.60 5.81
N LYS A 124 -19.11 0.49 6.38
CA LYS A 124 -18.53 -0.11 7.60
C LYS A 124 -17.12 -0.64 7.35
N LEU A 125 -16.87 -1.24 6.19
CA LEU A 125 -15.55 -1.74 5.82
C LEU A 125 -14.55 -0.60 5.63
N THR A 126 -14.95 0.45 4.91
CA THR A 126 -14.14 1.66 4.74
C THR A 126 -13.84 2.35 6.07
N LEU A 127 -14.82 2.40 6.99
CA LEU A 127 -14.61 2.94 8.33
C LEU A 127 -13.57 2.11 9.11
N SER A 128 -13.66 0.78 9.05
CA SER A 128 -12.69 -0.12 9.69
C SER A 128 -11.28 0.07 9.14
N ASP A 129 -11.12 0.16 7.82
CA ASP A 129 -9.87 0.43 7.15
C ASP A 129 -9.29 1.80 7.56
N SER A 130 -10.12 2.85 7.57
CA SER A 130 -9.72 4.19 8.00
C SER A 130 -9.24 4.21 9.45
N ILE A 131 -9.92 3.53 10.37
CA ILE A 131 -9.51 3.42 11.77
C ILE A 131 -8.15 2.70 11.85
N SER A 132 -7.98 1.62 11.11
CA SER A 132 -6.73 0.85 11.10
C SER A 132 -5.56 1.66 10.53
N THR A 133 -5.80 2.44 9.50
CA THR A 133 -4.78 3.32 8.89
C THR A 133 -4.34 4.44 9.85
N VAL A 134 -5.29 5.02 10.61
CA VAL A 134 -4.98 6.10 11.58
C VAL A 134 -4.36 5.55 12.85
N ALA A 135 -4.99 4.56 13.46
CA ALA A 135 -4.60 4.07 14.78
C ALA A 135 -3.49 3.00 14.71
N GLY A 136 -3.42 2.25 13.61
CA GLY A 136 -2.53 1.10 13.47
C GLY A 136 -1.06 1.41 13.68
N PRO A 137 -0.48 2.41 12.99
CA PRO A 137 0.92 2.74 13.17
C PRO A 137 1.25 3.18 14.60
N GLY A 138 0.42 4.01 15.23
CA GLY A 138 0.63 4.46 16.59
C GLY A 138 0.54 3.33 17.61
N LEU A 139 -0.53 2.54 17.54
CA LEU A 139 -0.70 1.37 18.39
C LEU A 139 0.40 0.34 18.16
N GLY A 140 0.78 0.11 16.91
CA GLY A 140 1.88 -0.78 16.54
C GLY A 140 3.20 -0.34 17.13
N GLY A 141 3.56 0.94 16.97
CA GLY A 141 4.78 1.49 17.53
C GLY A 141 4.83 1.42 19.06
N LEU A 142 3.73 1.77 19.75
CA LEU A 142 3.62 1.66 21.20
C LEU A 142 3.70 0.20 21.66
N LEU A 143 3.06 -0.72 20.98
CA LEU A 143 3.12 -2.15 21.26
C LEU A 143 4.55 -2.69 21.10
N ILE A 144 5.23 -2.32 20.02
CA ILE A 144 6.62 -2.68 19.77
C ILE A 144 7.53 -2.16 20.90
N GLN A 145 7.29 -0.94 21.35
CA GLN A 145 8.06 -0.34 22.46
C GLN A 145 7.81 -1.07 23.79
N ALA A 146 6.58 -1.56 24.02
CA ALA A 146 6.21 -2.21 25.28
C ALA A 146 6.66 -3.67 25.36
N VAL A 147 6.49 -4.45 24.29
CA VAL A 147 6.70 -5.91 24.31
C VAL A 147 7.74 -6.41 23.30
N GLY A 148 8.28 -5.52 22.47
CA GLY A 148 9.22 -5.88 21.41
C GLY A 148 8.55 -6.20 20.08
N ALA A 149 9.31 -6.06 18.99
CA ALA A 149 8.78 -6.18 17.62
C ALA A 149 8.31 -7.62 17.28
N GLY A 150 9.03 -8.65 17.74
CA GLY A 150 8.65 -10.04 17.54
C GLY A 150 7.29 -10.37 18.16
N GLN A 151 7.07 -9.94 19.42
CA GLN A 151 5.81 -10.15 20.13
C GLN A 151 4.67 -9.31 19.55
N ALA A 152 4.96 -8.10 19.05
CA ALA A 152 3.96 -7.31 18.34
C ALA A 152 3.42 -8.01 17.08
N ILE A 153 4.26 -8.74 16.35
CA ILE A 153 3.84 -9.55 15.20
C ILE A 153 2.93 -10.72 15.64
N ALA A 154 3.12 -11.26 16.85
CA ALA A 154 2.22 -12.30 17.38
C ALA A 154 0.77 -11.78 17.52
N VAL A 155 0.57 -10.49 17.81
CA VAL A 155 -0.76 -9.89 17.90
C VAL A 155 -1.45 -9.92 16.53
N ASP A 156 -0.73 -9.69 15.45
CA ASP A 156 -1.27 -9.81 14.10
C ASP A 156 -1.59 -11.28 13.75
N ALA A 157 -0.72 -12.21 14.08
CA ALA A 157 -1.01 -13.64 13.92
C ALA A 157 -2.32 -14.04 14.62
N VAL A 158 -2.55 -13.54 15.85
CA VAL A 158 -3.82 -13.73 16.58
C VAL A 158 -4.98 -13.03 15.88
N SER A 159 -4.77 -11.85 15.30
CA SER A 159 -5.82 -11.13 14.57
C SER A 159 -6.36 -11.93 13.37
N TYR A 160 -5.48 -12.65 12.67
CA TYR A 160 -5.89 -13.58 11.60
C TYR A 160 -6.63 -14.83 12.13
N LEU A 161 -6.31 -15.32 13.34
CA LEU A 161 -7.12 -16.37 13.97
C LEU A 161 -8.53 -15.88 14.29
N VAL A 162 -8.67 -14.64 14.74
CA VAL A 162 -10.00 -14.03 14.95
C VAL A 162 -10.74 -13.86 13.62
N SER A 163 -10.06 -13.43 12.56
CA SER A 163 -10.64 -13.35 11.22
C SER A 163 -11.11 -14.72 10.72
N PHE A 164 -10.25 -15.71 10.78
CA PHE A 164 -10.54 -17.11 10.44
C PHE A 164 -11.76 -17.65 11.19
N THR A 165 -11.82 -17.50 12.51
CA THR A 165 -12.95 -17.94 13.31
C THR A 165 -14.23 -17.20 12.94
N SER A 166 -14.15 -15.90 12.67
CA SER A 166 -15.28 -15.09 12.24
C SER A 166 -15.84 -15.56 10.89
N VAL A 167 -14.98 -15.87 9.91
CA VAL A 167 -15.39 -16.40 8.61
C VAL A 167 -16.05 -17.77 8.74
N ILE A 168 -15.61 -18.61 9.70
CA ILE A 168 -16.28 -19.87 10.00
C ILE A 168 -17.65 -19.65 10.60
N TRP A 169 -17.81 -18.68 11.50
CA TRP A 169 -19.09 -18.44 12.20
C TRP A 169 -20.15 -17.75 11.32
N ILE A 170 -19.73 -16.92 10.36
CA ILE A 170 -20.66 -16.24 9.47
C ILE A 170 -21.55 -17.23 8.72
N GLY A 171 -21.09 -18.47 8.48
CA GLY A 171 -21.88 -19.44 7.73
C GLY A 171 -22.22 -18.93 6.34
N GLY A 172 -23.00 -19.62 5.60
CA GLY A 172 -23.39 -19.22 4.24
C GLY A 172 -22.93 -20.28 3.24
N ASP A 173 -23.79 -20.56 2.29
CA ASP A 173 -23.44 -21.45 1.21
C ASP A 173 -22.29 -20.82 0.41
N ASP A 174 -21.26 -21.62 0.17
CA ASP A 174 -20.25 -21.34 -0.85
C ASP A 174 -20.97 -21.35 -2.22
N ALA A 175 -21.70 -20.26 -2.52
CA ALA A 175 -22.32 -20.11 -3.82
C ALA A 175 -21.20 -20.19 -4.86
N THR A 176 -21.11 -21.32 -5.49
CA THR A 176 -20.17 -21.56 -6.60
C THR A 176 -20.49 -20.55 -7.67
N PRO A 177 -19.55 -19.72 -8.12
CA PRO A 177 -19.85 -18.73 -9.15
C PRO A 177 -20.34 -19.45 -10.40
N LEU A 178 -21.56 -19.18 -10.81
CA LEU A 178 -22.08 -19.55 -12.13
C LEU A 178 -21.38 -18.67 -13.18
N ARG A 179 -20.14 -19.01 -13.51
CA ARG A 179 -19.52 -18.44 -14.71
C ARG A 179 -19.88 -19.29 -15.90
N THR A 180 -20.99 -18.96 -16.56
CA THR A 180 -21.36 -19.48 -17.86
C THR A 180 -20.74 -18.58 -18.94
N GLY A 181 -19.49 -18.81 -19.30
CA GLY A 181 -18.88 -18.13 -20.44
C GLY A 181 -17.42 -18.57 -20.65
N PRO A 182 -16.93 -18.61 -21.91
CA PRO A 182 -15.52 -18.86 -22.15
C PRO A 182 -14.70 -17.80 -21.45
N ALA A 183 -13.64 -18.20 -20.75
CA ALA A 183 -12.64 -17.29 -20.22
C ALA A 183 -12.11 -16.45 -21.37
N ALA A 184 -12.63 -15.22 -21.51
CA ALA A 184 -12.01 -14.26 -22.39
C ALA A 184 -10.54 -14.23 -22.01
N SER A 185 -9.65 -14.33 -22.99
CA SER A 185 -8.22 -14.42 -22.72
C SER A 185 -7.80 -13.18 -21.91
N ALA A 186 -7.49 -13.36 -20.64
CA ALA A 186 -7.02 -12.27 -19.75
C ALA A 186 -5.87 -11.48 -20.40
N PHE A 187 -5.10 -12.16 -21.25
CA PHE A 187 -4.03 -11.55 -22.03
C PHE A 187 -4.57 -10.66 -23.17
N ALA A 188 -5.66 -11.05 -23.84
CA ALA A 188 -6.28 -10.22 -24.87
C ALA A 188 -6.91 -8.97 -24.25
N ASP A 189 -7.55 -9.11 -23.09
CA ASP A 189 -8.13 -8.00 -22.32
C ASP A 189 -7.05 -7.02 -21.85
N LEU A 190 -5.92 -7.53 -21.37
CA LEU A 190 -4.77 -6.70 -20.98
C LEU A 190 -4.20 -5.97 -22.20
N LYS A 191 -4.04 -6.65 -23.34
CA LYS A 191 -3.54 -6.04 -24.59
C LYS A 191 -4.46 -4.92 -25.08
N GLU A 192 -5.78 -5.12 -25.03
CA GLU A 192 -6.75 -4.08 -25.39
C GLU A 192 -6.68 -2.89 -24.42
N GLY A 193 -6.58 -3.15 -23.11
CA GLY A 193 -6.40 -2.12 -22.08
C GLY A 193 -5.12 -1.31 -22.31
N VAL A 194 -3.99 -1.96 -22.55
CA VAL A 194 -2.71 -1.31 -22.88
C VAL A 194 -2.84 -0.46 -24.13
N ALA A 195 -3.42 -1.02 -25.21
CA ALA A 195 -3.63 -0.28 -26.45
C ALA A 195 -4.50 0.96 -26.24
N HIS A 196 -5.57 0.87 -25.45
CA HIS A 196 -6.43 2.00 -25.10
C HIS A 196 -5.68 3.08 -24.36
N VAL A 197 -4.94 2.71 -23.27
CA VAL A 197 -4.19 3.66 -22.44
C VAL A 197 -3.13 4.39 -23.27
N PHE A 198 -2.34 3.68 -24.08
CA PHE A 198 -1.24 4.30 -24.83
C PHE A 198 -1.68 5.05 -26.10
N ARG A 199 -2.85 4.73 -26.67
CA ARG A 199 -3.44 5.50 -27.77
C ARG A 199 -4.08 6.80 -27.31
N HIS A 200 -4.59 6.87 -26.08
CA HIS A 200 -5.24 8.06 -25.55
C HIS A 200 -4.19 8.98 -24.91
N ALA A 201 -3.96 10.17 -25.49
CA ALA A 201 -2.88 11.07 -25.06
C ALA A 201 -2.88 11.42 -23.57
N LEU A 202 -4.08 11.68 -22.99
CA LEU A 202 -4.22 12.01 -21.57
C LEU A 202 -3.92 10.80 -20.67
N LEU A 203 -4.43 9.60 -20.99
CA LEU A 203 -4.17 8.39 -20.22
C LEU A 203 -2.70 7.98 -20.29
N ARG A 204 -2.07 8.10 -21.47
CA ARG A 204 -0.64 7.87 -21.65
C ARG A 204 0.20 8.83 -20.79
N SER A 205 -0.13 10.11 -20.82
CA SER A 205 0.57 11.11 -19.99
C SER A 205 0.38 10.82 -18.51
N LEU A 206 -0.83 10.44 -18.11
CA LEU A 206 -1.15 10.12 -16.73
C LEU A 206 -0.33 8.92 -16.22
N ILE A 207 -0.32 7.80 -16.98
CA ILE A 207 0.39 6.59 -16.55
C ILE A 207 1.92 6.78 -16.52
N LEU A 208 2.48 7.57 -17.44
CA LEU A 208 3.92 7.84 -17.47
C LEU A 208 4.35 8.78 -16.33
N CYS A 209 3.61 9.87 -16.11
CA CYS A 209 3.92 10.81 -15.01
C CYS A 209 3.74 10.14 -13.65
N ILE A 210 2.59 9.49 -13.41
CA ILE A 210 2.31 8.89 -12.10
C ILE A 210 3.12 7.61 -11.91
N GLY A 211 3.29 6.78 -12.93
CA GLY A 211 4.12 5.57 -12.85
C GLY A 211 5.58 5.89 -12.49
N GLY A 212 6.16 6.92 -13.11
CA GLY A 212 7.48 7.42 -12.76
C GLY A 212 7.55 7.99 -11.34
N ALA A 213 6.54 8.78 -10.95
CA ALA A 213 6.44 9.31 -9.60
C ALA A 213 6.35 8.19 -8.54
N VAL A 214 5.56 7.13 -8.80
CA VAL A 214 5.41 5.99 -7.89
C VAL A 214 6.74 5.27 -7.68
N VAL A 215 7.52 4.97 -8.75
CA VAL A 215 8.84 4.35 -8.60
C VAL A 215 9.74 5.18 -7.68
N LEU A 216 9.81 6.49 -7.92
CA LEU A 216 10.67 7.38 -7.14
C LEU A 216 10.13 7.63 -5.73
N GLY A 217 8.81 7.71 -5.56
CA GLY A 217 8.19 7.83 -4.25
C GLY A 217 8.54 6.65 -3.33
N HIS A 218 8.57 5.44 -3.87
CA HIS A 218 8.89 4.25 -3.07
C HIS A 218 10.38 4.01 -2.80
N LEU A 219 11.27 4.93 -3.24
CA LEU A 219 12.65 4.92 -2.78
C LEU A 219 12.77 5.16 -1.26
N GLU A 220 11.79 5.85 -0.68
CA GLU A 220 11.78 6.10 0.77
C GLU A 220 11.46 4.86 1.61
N ASP A 221 10.68 3.90 1.10
CA ASP A 221 10.24 2.71 1.87
C ASP A 221 11.39 1.96 2.54
N ALA A 222 12.48 1.77 1.81
CA ALA A 222 13.68 1.11 2.30
C ALA A 222 14.49 1.97 3.29
N ASN A 223 14.34 3.28 3.22
CA ASN A 223 15.20 4.25 3.89
C ASN A 223 14.54 4.91 5.11
N LEU A 224 13.20 4.87 5.19
CA LEU A 224 12.43 5.51 6.26
C LEU A 224 12.80 4.99 7.65
N TYR A 225 12.78 3.67 7.85
CA TYR A 225 13.06 3.10 9.17
C TYR A 225 14.52 3.26 9.59
N PRO A 226 15.54 3.06 8.73
CA PRO A 226 16.93 3.44 9.03
C PRO A 226 17.09 4.93 9.34
N PHE A 227 16.36 5.81 8.66
CA PHE A 227 16.37 7.24 8.96
C PHE A 227 15.78 7.53 10.33
N LEU A 228 14.60 6.97 10.66
CA LEU A 228 13.94 7.20 11.96
C LEU A 228 14.74 6.63 13.13
N TYR A 229 15.29 5.43 13.00
CA TYR A 229 15.93 4.71 14.10
C TYR A 229 17.42 4.97 14.22
N ASN A 230 18.18 4.93 13.11
CA ASN A 230 19.63 5.01 13.16
C ASN A 230 20.16 6.45 13.05
N ILE A 231 19.39 7.37 12.41
CA ILE A 231 19.82 8.78 12.28
C ILE A 231 19.11 9.68 13.29
N LEU A 232 17.79 9.54 13.46
CA LEU A 232 17.04 10.35 14.41
C LEU A 232 16.96 9.74 15.81
N HIS A 233 17.36 8.49 15.98
CA HIS A 233 17.33 7.75 17.24
C HIS A 233 15.96 7.76 17.93
N LEU A 234 14.87 7.74 17.12
CA LEU A 234 13.52 7.72 17.68
C LEU A 234 13.17 6.34 18.24
N SER A 235 12.37 6.33 19.30
CA SER A 235 11.77 5.08 19.78
C SER A 235 10.69 4.58 18.80
N PRO A 236 10.42 3.26 18.76
CA PRO A 236 9.35 2.71 17.91
C PRO A 236 7.98 3.34 18.19
N GLY A 237 7.67 3.65 19.46
CA GLY A 237 6.44 4.34 19.86
C GLY A 237 6.34 5.73 19.26
N THR A 238 7.40 6.53 19.34
CA THR A 238 7.44 7.88 18.74
C THR A 238 7.31 7.81 17.23
N ALA A 239 8.03 6.91 16.58
CA ALA A 239 7.98 6.72 15.13
C ALA A 239 6.55 6.34 14.68
N GLY A 240 5.92 5.36 15.35
CA GLY A 240 4.55 4.96 15.06
C GLY A 240 3.53 6.08 15.26
N LEU A 241 3.63 6.84 16.34
CA LEU A 241 2.74 7.98 16.59
C LEU A 241 2.88 9.08 15.54
N VAL A 242 4.09 9.40 15.12
CA VAL A 242 4.34 10.40 14.05
C VAL A 242 3.75 9.93 12.73
N ILE A 243 3.93 8.66 12.35
CA ILE A 243 3.34 8.09 11.13
C ILE A 243 1.81 8.12 11.19
N SER A 244 1.21 7.85 12.36
CA SER A 244 -0.25 7.92 12.56
C SER A 244 -0.85 9.30 12.28
N VAL A 245 -0.10 10.37 12.46
CA VAL A 245 -0.56 11.73 12.13
C VAL A 245 -0.91 11.84 10.63
N GLY A 246 -0.18 11.12 9.77
CA GLY A 246 -0.51 11.01 8.35
C GLY A 246 -1.90 10.42 8.10
N GLY A 247 -2.29 9.41 8.90
CA GLY A 247 -3.65 8.85 8.84
C GLY A 247 -4.74 9.87 9.15
N VAL A 248 -4.52 10.74 10.16
CA VAL A 248 -5.46 11.85 10.46
C VAL A 248 -5.53 12.81 9.27
N GLY A 249 -4.37 13.14 8.67
CA GLY A 249 -4.30 13.95 7.45
C GLY A 249 -5.09 13.35 6.30
N SER A 250 -5.08 12.01 6.14
CA SER A 250 -5.74 11.34 5.02
C SER A 250 -7.26 11.48 5.07
N ILE A 251 -7.86 11.52 6.24
CA ILE A 251 -9.30 11.80 6.39
C ILE A 251 -9.62 13.22 5.88
N ALA A 252 -8.83 14.21 6.29
CA ALA A 252 -9.01 15.58 5.83
C ALA A 252 -8.80 15.70 4.30
N GLY A 253 -7.76 15.04 3.77
CA GLY A 253 -7.46 14.99 2.34
C GLY A 253 -8.60 14.38 1.52
N ALA A 254 -9.16 13.26 1.97
CA ALA A 254 -10.29 12.61 1.31
C ALA A 254 -11.52 13.52 1.23
N LEU A 255 -11.84 14.23 2.32
CA LEU A 255 -12.96 15.17 2.38
C LEU A 255 -12.74 16.41 1.48
N LEU A 256 -11.51 16.83 1.31
CA LEU A 256 -11.13 18.00 0.52
C LEU A 256 -10.92 17.71 -0.96
N SER A 257 -10.62 16.45 -1.32
CA SER A 257 -10.21 16.05 -2.67
C SER A 257 -11.12 16.57 -3.77
N ARG A 258 -12.44 16.36 -3.64
CA ARG A 258 -13.44 16.82 -4.62
C ARG A 258 -13.47 18.35 -4.74
N ARG A 259 -13.39 19.10 -3.61
CA ARG A 259 -13.42 20.57 -3.63
C ARG A 259 -12.16 21.15 -4.27
N VAL A 260 -10.99 20.56 -3.98
CA VAL A 260 -9.71 21.00 -4.55
C VAL A 260 -9.69 20.73 -6.06
N ALA A 261 -10.05 19.52 -6.49
CA ALA A 261 -10.10 19.17 -7.91
C ALA A 261 -11.12 20.01 -8.70
N ALA A 262 -12.27 20.36 -8.11
CA ALA A 262 -13.26 21.22 -8.75
C ALA A 262 -12.78 22.68 -8.92
N ARG A 263 -11.95 23.19 -7.99
CA ARG A 263 -11.46 24.57 -8.04
C ARG A 263 -10.22 24.74 -8.94
N LEU A 264 -9.28 23.82 -8.86
CA LEU A 264 -7.99 23.91 -9.56
C LEU A 264 -8.01 23.22 -10.93
N GLY A 265 -8.95 22.30 -11.13
CA GLY A 265 -8.92 21.35 -12.23
C GLY A 265 -7.96 20.19 -11.98
N PRO A 266 -8.17 19.03 -12.65
CA PRO A 266 -7.42 17.81 -12.36
C PRO A 266 -5.92 17.92 -12.63
N GLY A 267 -5.51 18.59 -13.70
CA GLY A 267 -4.09 18.72 -14.06
C GLY A 267 -3.29 19.52 -13.02
N TRP A 268 -3.80 20.67 -12.58
CA TRP A 268 -3.16 21.46 -11.53
C TRP A 268 -3.20 20.78 -10.17
N THR A 269 -4.30 20.08 -9.85
CA THR A 269 -4.41 19.32 -8.60
C THR A 269 -3.33 18.25 -8.53
N LEU A 270 -3.15 17.47 -9.60
CA LEU A 270 -2.11 16.44 -9.67
C LEU A 270 -0.70 17.02 -9.58
N ALA A 271 -0.45 18.14 -10.26
CA ALA A 271 0.86 18.78 -10.24
C ALA A 271 1.21 19.33 -8.86
N ILE A 272 0.29 20.07 -8.24
CA ILE A 272 0.52 20.68 -6.92
C ILE A 272 0.63 19.58 -5.84
N SER A 273 -0.30 18.62 -5.82
CA SER A 273 -0.24 17.53 -4.84
C SER A 273 1.03 16.71 -4.98
N GLY A 274 1.43 16.35 -6.21
CA GLY A 274 2.68 15.65 -6.47
C GLY A 274 3.92 16.44 -6.06
N ALA A 275 3.98 17.74 -6.38
CA ALA A 275 5.08 18.60 -5.97
C ALA A 275 5.17 18.73 -4.44
N VAL A 276 4.03 18.95 -3.76
CA VAL A 276 3.99 19.06 -2.29
C VAL A 276 4.39 17.75 -1.64
N LEU A 277 3.90 16.60 -2.11
CA LEU A 277 4.30 15.28 -1.60
C LEU A 277 5.81 15.11 -1.67
N GLY A 278 6.42 15.33 -2.84
CA GLY A 278 7.87 15.19 -2.99
C GLY A 278 8.66 16.18 -2.11
N VAL A 279 8.21 17.44 -2.01
CA VAL A 279 8.85 18.45 -1.14
C VAL A 279 8.74 18.05 0.33
N MET A 280 7.59 17.51 0.79
CA MET A 280 7.43 17.05 2.18
C MET A 280 8.34 15.86 2.50
N VAL A 281 8.49 14.91 1.58
CA VAL A 281 9.45 13.81 1.71
C VAL A 281 10.89 14.34 1.82
N MET A 282 11.26 15.35 1.03
CA MET A 282 12.58 15.98 1.16
C MET A 282 12.71 16.75 2.48
N LEU A 283 11.67 17.51 2.88
CA LEU A 283 11.67 18.30 4.11
C LEU A 283 11.81 17.40 5.36
N MET A 284 11.26 16.19 5.33
CA MET A 284 11.42 15.21 6.42
C MET A 284 12.89 14.99 6.78
N THR A 285 13.81 15.06 5.82
CA THR A 285 15.24 14.84 6.06
C THR A 285 15.89 15.95 6.90
N THR A 286 15.27 17.13 6.99
CA THR A 286 15.75 18.24 7.83
C THR A 286 15.55 17.99 9.32
N ALA A 287 14.74 16.99 9.70
CA ALA A 287 14.53 16.55 11.07
C ALA A 287 15.86 16.19 11.78
N ARG A 288 16.89 15.81 11.03
CA ARG A 288 18.25 15.51 11.57
C ARG A 288 18.98 16.72 12.16
N PHE A 289 18.56 17.94 11.86
CA PHE A 289 19.20 19.16 12.37
C PHE A 289 18.58 19.67 13.66
N GLY A 290 17.62 18.97 14.23
CA GLY A 290 16.87 19.31 15.43
C GLY A 290 15.36 19.39 15.18
N LEU A 291 14.57 19.47 16.22
CA LEU A 291 13.11 19.48 16.16
C LEU A 291 12.52 18.27 15.36
N ALA A 292 13.12 17.09 15.56
CA ALA A 292 12.76 15.89 14.78
C ALA A 292 11.25 15.62 14.79
N VAL A 293 10.65 15.53 15.99
CA VAL A 293 9.21 15.21 16.11
C VAL A 293 8.31 16.28 15.50
N PRO A 294 8.47 17.59 15.77
CA PRO A 294 7.65 18.61 15.10
C PRO A 294 7.74 18.61 13.58
N ILE A 295 8.94 18.46 13.01
CA ILE A 295 9.13 18.42 11.56
C ILE A 295 8.42 17.20 10.97
N LEU A 296 8.59 16.03 11.58
CA LEU A 296 7.95 14.80 11.11
C LEU A 296 6.42 14.87 11.22
N VAL A 297 5.89 15.42 12.32
CA VAL A 297 4.44 15.61 12.49
C VAL A 297 3.87 16.48 11.37
N VAL A 298 4.51 17.61 11.07
CA VAL A 298 4.07 18.50 9.98
C VAL A 298 4.18 17.83 8.62
N THR A 299 5.29 17.15 8.33
CA THR A 299 5.50 16.49 7.04
C THR A 299 4.52 15.33 6.84
N PHE A 300 4.35 14.43 7.81
CA PHE A 300 3.39 13.33 7.70
C PHE A 300 1.94 13.81 7.63
N LEU A 301 1.58 14.86 8.37
CA LEU A 301 0.24 15.46 8.28
C LEU A 301 -0.04 15.95 6.85
N ILE A 302 0.89 16.71 6.25
CA ILE A 302 0.71 17.27 4.90
C ILE A 302 0.75 16.15 3.86
N ILE A 303 1.64 15.17 3.97
CA ILE A 303 1.67 13.98 3.11
C ILE A 303 0.32 13.26 3.20
N GLY A 304 -0.20 13.05 4.42
CA GLY A 304 -1.51 12.44 4.63
C GLY A 304 -2.63 13.19 3.92
N VAL A 305 -2.65 14.52 3.98
CA VAL A 305 -3.67 15.33 3.27
C VAL A 305 -3.51 15.24 1.76
N MET A 306 -2.29 15.30 1.24
CA MET A 306 -2.03 15.38 -0.20
C MET A 306 -2.21 14.05 -0.93
N ASN A 307 -1.92 12.91 -0.28
CA ASN A 307 -2.07 11.59 -0.88
C ASN A 307 -3.50 11.32 -1.39
N PRO A 308 -4.57 11.41 -0.58
CA PRO A 308 -5.93 11.19 -1.07
C PRO A 308 -6.37 12.20 -2.13
N ILE A 309 -5.91 13.48 -2.03
CA ILE A 309 -6.19 14.49 -3.05
C ILE A 309 -5.59 14.05 -4.40
N HIS A 310 -4.35 13.57 -4.39
CA HIS A 310 -3.68 13.04 -5.57
C HIS A 310 -4.38 11.81 -6.13
N ASP A 311 -4.63 10.80 -5.29
CA ASP A 311 -5.18 9.52 -5.68
C ASP A 311 -6.62 9.61 -6.19
N VAL A 312 -7.50 10.31 -5.48
CA VAL A 312 -8.88 10.49 -5.92
C VAL A 312 -8.93 11.23 -7.26
N THR A 313 -8.09 12.26 -7.43
CA THR A 313 -8.05 13.03 -8.68
C THR A 313 -7.60 12.17 -9.85
N GLN A 314 -6.52 11.37 -9.70
CA GLN A 314 -6.01 10.52 -10.77
C GLN A 314 -6.98 9.38 -11.12
N VAL A 315 -7.64 8.78 -10.10
CA VAL A 315 -8.64 7.72 -10.31
C VAL A 315 -9.86 8.27 -11.05
N SER A 316 -10.40 9.39 -10.59
CA SER A 316 -11.57 10.02 -11.21
C SER A 316 -11.28 10.42 -12.66
N LEU A 317 -10.12 11.04 -12.91
CA LEU A 317 -9.74 11.46 -14.27
C LEU A 317 -9.66 10.29 -15.25
N ARG A 318 -8.98 9.20 -14.88
CA ARG A 318 -8.87 8.02 -15.76
C ARG A 318 -10.21 7.32 -16.00
N GLN A 319 -11.10 7.31 -14.99
CA GLN A 319 -12.44 6.73 -15.15
C GLN A 319 -13.29 7.56 -16.12
N MET A 320 -13.26 8.89 -16.03
CA MET A 320 -14.00 9.78 -16.93
C MET A 320 -13.51 9.73 -18.38
N LEU A 321 -12.21 9.47 -18.59
CA LEU A 321 -11.61 9.37 -19.91
C LEU A 321 -11.83 8.00 -20.57
N THR A 322 -12.39 7.03 -19.85
CA THR A 322 -12.48 5.64 -20.32
C THR A 322 -13.93 5.21 -20.45
N PRO A 323 -14.36 4.71 -21.63
CA PRO A 323 -15.69 4.13 -21.81
C PRO A 323 -15.96 2.97 -20.86
N ASP A 324 -17.20 2.79 -20.38
CA ASP A 324 -17.57 1.80 -19.36
C ASP A 324 -17.10 0.38 -19.69
N ARG A 325 -17.21 -0.03 -20.96
CA ARG A 325 -16.76 -1.37 -21.42
C ARG A 325 -15.25 -1.62 -21.24
N LEU A 326 -14.43 -0.56 -21.15
CA LEU A 326 -12.97 -0.64 -21.05
C LEU A 326 -12.44 -0.30 -19.66
N GLN A 327 -13.31 0.14 -18.72
CA GLN A 327 -12.87 0.56 -17.39
C GLN A 327 -12.13 -0.54 -16.62
N GLY A 328 -12.63 -1.77 -16.67
CA GLY A 328 -11.95 -2.90 -16.03
C GLY A 328 -10.55 -3.16 -16.60
N ARG A 329 -10.43 -3.12 -17.95
CA ARG A 329 -9.16 -3.33 -18.66
C ARG A 329 -8.17 -2.20 -18.40
N MET A 330 -8.62 -0.95 -18.46
CA MET A 330 -7.81 0.22 -18.12
C MET A 330 -7.33 0.16 -16.67
N ASN A 331 -8.22 -0.12 -15.71
CA ASN A 331 -7.85 -0.23 -14.31
C ASN A 331 -6.81 -1.34 -14.06
N SER A 332 -6.91 -2.48 -14.77
CA SER A 332 -5.91 -3.55 -14.68
C SER A 332 -4.53 -3.07 -15.11
N VAL A 333 -4.43 -2.29 -16.20
CA VAL A 333 -3.15 -1.72 -16.68
C VAL A 333 -2.55 -0.78 -15.62
N PHE A 334 -3.35 0.17 -15.12
CA PHE A 334 -2.87 1.10 -14.09
C PHE A 334 -2.45 0.38 -12.80
N ARG A 335 -3.24 -0.60 -12.34
CA ARG A 335 -2.88 -1.40 -11.17
C ARG A 335 -1.58 -2.16 -11.38
N THR A 336 -1.38 -2.79 -12.53
CA THR A 336 -0.13 -3.51 -12.83
C THR A 336 1.08 -2.58 -12.81
N VAL A 337 0.95 -1.37 -13.38
CA VAL A 337 2.05 -0.39 -13.38
C VAL A 337 2.33 0.11 -11.95
N PHE A 338 1.32 0.52 -11.20
CA PHE A 338 1.52 1.09 -9.86
C PHE A 338 2.02 0.05 -8.86
N TRP A 339 1.39 -1.12 -8.81
CA TRP A 339 1.82 -2.19 -7.91
C TRP A 339 3.14 -2.83 -8.33
N GLY A 340 3.46 -2.82 -9.64
CA GLY A 340 4.75 -3.27 -10.15
C GLY A 340 5.88 -2.24 -9.92
N ALA A 341 5.55 -0.96 -9.94
CA ALA A 341 6.49 0.12 -9.65
C ALA A 341 6.98 0.13 -8.19
N TRP A 342 6.12 -0.27 -7.26
CA TRP A 342 6.43 -0.30 -5.83
C TRP A 342 7.66 -1.18 -5.50
N PRO A 343 7.69 -2.50 -5.80
CA PRO A 343 8.88 -3.32 -5.54
C PRO A 343 10.15 -2.79 -6.19
N LEU A 344 10.02 -2.24 -7.42
CA LEU A 344 11.15 -1.66 -8.13
C LEU A 344 11.70 -0.43 -7.39
N GLY A 345 10.82 0.48 -6.96
CA GLY A 345 11.19 1.64 -6.17
C GLY A 345 11.88 1.26 -4.86
N SER A 346 11.30 0.30 -4.12
CA SER A 346 11.87 -0.16 -2.84
C SER A 346 13.26 -0.78 -3.00
N VAL A 347 13.50 -1.61 -4.03
CA VAL A 347 14.82 -2.21 -4.30
C VAL A 347 15.83 -1.16 -4.74
N ILE A 348 15.46 -0.26 -5.67
CA ILE A 348 16.34 0.83 -6.11
C ILE A 348 16.66 1.75 -4.93
N GLY A 349 15.65 2.11 -4.13
CA GLY A 349 15.80 2.92 -2.93
C GLY A 349 16.71 2.27 -1.89
N GLY A 350 16.55 0.95 -1.69
CA GLY A 350 17.42 0.16 -0.83
C GLY A 350 18.88 0.16 -1.29
N TYR A 351 19.10 -0.06 -2.58
CA TYR A 351 20.44 0.01 -3.17
C TYR A 351 21.07 1.41 -3.02
N LEU A 352 20.33 2.47 -3.38
CA LEU A 352 20.81 3.85 -3.21
C LEU A 352 21.07 4.18 -1.74
N GLY A 353 20.20 3.71 -0.84
CA GLY A 353 20.38 3.89 0.60
C GLY A 353 21.62 3.19 1.15
N SER A 354 21.96 2.02 0.61
CA SER A 354 23.18 1.29 1.02
C SER A 354 24.47 1.94 0.52
N VAL A 355 24.44 2.58 -0.68
CA VAL A 355 25.61 3.20 -1.29
C VAL A 355 25.80 4.65 -0.85
N LEU A 356 24.71 5.44 -0.84
CA LEU A 356 24.75 6.88 -0.58
C LEU A 356 24.31 7.24 0.85
N GLY A 357 23.70 6.31 1.56
CA GLY A 357 23.03 6.52 2.82
C GLY A 357 21.53 6.86 2.67
N PRO A 358 20.75 6.70 3.75
CA PRO A 358 19.29 6.88 3.72
C PRO A 358 18.85 8.29 3.31
N VAL A 359 19.54 9.33 3.77
CA VAL A 359 19.15 10.73 3.52
C VAL A 359 19.24 11.11 2.04
N PRO A 360 20.36 10.88 1.32
CA PRO A 360 20.41 11.13 -0.13
C PRO A 360 19.37 10.31 -0.91
N ALA A 361 19.12 9.06 -0.54
CA ALA A 361 18.12 8.22 -1.20
C ALA A 361 16.69 8.81 -1.05
N ILE A 362 16.32 9.28 0.15
CA ILE A 362 15.05 9.97 0.40
C ILE A 362 14.97 11.28 -0.40
N LEU A 363 16.05 12.06 -0.47
CA LEU A 363 16.09 13.30 -1.25
C LEU A 363 15.91 13.04 -2.75
N ILE A 364 16.55 12.02 -3.30
CA ILE A 364 16.40 11.61 -4.70
C ILE A 364 14.95 11.17 -4.95
N GLY A 365 14.38 10.36 -4.07
CA GLY A 365 13.00 9.89 -4.15
C GLY A 365 11.99 11.03 -4.14
N GLY A 366 12.06 11.89 -3.12
CA GLY A 366 11.17 13.05 -2.97
C GLY A 366 11.34 14.06 -4.10
N GLY A 367 12.58 14.37 -4.49
CA GLY A 367 12.88 15.27 -5.61
C GLY A 367 12.34 14.74 -6.93
N GLY A 368 12.55 13.45 -7.19
CA GLY A 368 12.02 12.80 -8.38
C GLY A 368 10.49 12.77 -8.40
N PHE A 369 9.84 12.46 -7.27
CA PHE A 369 8.39 12.51 -7.15
C PHE A 369 7.85 13.92 -7.45
N ALA A 370 8.49 14.96 -6.91
CA ALA A 370 8.11 16.35 -7.18
C ALA A 370 8.28 16.72 -8.66
N VAL A 371 9.38 16.31 -9.29
CA VAL A 371 9.65 16.55 -10.71
C VAL A 371 8.57 15.89 -11.59
N PHE A 372 8.26 14.62 -11.36
CA PHE A 372 7.22 13.92 -12.10
C PHE A 372 5.82 14.50 -11.84
N GLY A 373 5.52 14.94 -10.61
CA GLY A 373 4.31 15.67 -10.29
C GLY A 373 4.20 16.97 -11.12
N MET A 374 5.24 17.77 -11.16
CA MET A 374 5.28 18.99 -11.98
C MET A 374 5.30 18.72 -13.48
N ALA A 375 5.84 17.58 -13.93
CA ALA A 375 5.84 17.18 -15.34
C ALA A 375 4.42 17.07 -15.92
N VAL A 376 3.40 16.84 -15.10
CA VAL A 376 1.98 16.89 -15.49
C VAL A 376 1.62 18.20 -16.21
N LEU A 377 2.20 19.34 -15.80
CA LEU A 377 1.94 20.65 -16.39
C LEU A 377 2.48 20.82 -17.83
N PHE A 378 3.44 20.00 -18.22
CA PHE A 378 4.01 19.97 -19.58
C PHE A 378 3.32 18.96 -20.49
N THR A 379 2.25 18.35 -20.02
CA THR A 379 1.44 17.39 -20.77
C THR A 379 0.04 17.96 -21.05
N PRO A 380 -0.73 17.33 -21.97
CA PRO A 380 -2.11 17.74 -22.22
C PRO A 380 -3.03 17.68 -20.98
N LEU A 381 -2.61 17.03 -19.90
CA LEU A 381 -3.35 16.98 -18.62
C LEU A 381 -3.55 18.36 -18.00
N ARG A 382 -2.67 19.32 -18.25
CA ARG A 382 -2.78 20.69 -17.76
C ARG A 382 -4.12 21.35 -18.14
N THR A 383 -4.59 21.09 -19.34
CA THR A 383 -5.80 21.70 -19.89
C THR A 383 -7.02 20.80 -19.81
N ALA A 384 -6.88 19.61 -19.23
CA ALA A 384 -8.00 18.68 -19.04
C ALA A 384 -9.06 19.37 -18.16
N ARG A 385 -10.22 19.64 -18.75
CA ARG A 385 -11.43 20.09 -18.05
C ARG A 385 -12.37 18.92 -17.92
N VAL A 386 -12.90 18.74 -16.74
CA VAL A 386 -13.86 17.69 -16.39
C VAL A 386 -15.15 18.36 -15.98
#